data_5b5c425c2dac9ccf27f8878d2303cb09
#
_entry.id   5b5c425c2dac9ccf27f8878d2303cb09
#
_cell.length_a   1.000
_cell.length_b   1.000
_cell.length_c   1.000
_cell.angle_alpha   90.00
_cell.angle_beta   90.00
_cell.angle_gamma   90.00
#
_symmetry.space_group_name_H-M   'P 1'
#
loop_
_entity.id
_entity.type
_entity.pdbx_description
1 polymer ?
#
loop_
_entity_poly.entity_id
_entity_poly.type
_entity_poly.pdbx_seq_one_letter_code
_entity_poly.pdbx_strand_id
1 'polypeptide(L)'
;MRKLYLKFIFLIILPTVSFSQVKVVLEKPKVDKRIELLSIVFRLAGAFEYNMNNFKSYTDVIENHYAPYKDHKLITFTKKIRDENKIAFDAVMEMAIYLDDNLNLLKPYHRWGDENVATFVYLLKEFYKDTKSRQFFKKSKNIYAEASKRFLPIYNKIDTSWFMSFYGKPPKDNFLIVNALGNGGANYGISIELPKQNRKVYAVMGAWTTDDKGMVTFEMTDYFPTLIHEFAHSFVNELLDKNPSPFQDSGDRIFKFVEDKMKEIAYNDWHIRLNEALVRASVIKYMKDHLFSQQEIEKEIKEQKALGFYWIEDLVSELEKYDAERAYYPTLESYMPCLAEAYKVFAQKLPTNSQLSTQN
;
A
#
# COMPACT_ATOMS: atom_id res chain seq x y z
N MET A 1 -34.25 8.43 -73.77
CA MET A 1 -34.63 8.01 -72.40
C MET A 1 -33.35 7.91 -71.55
N ARG A 2 -33.06 8.92 -70.72
CA ARG A 2 -31.90 8.95 -69.80
C ARG A 2 -32.33 8.31 -68.47
N LYS A 3 -31.73 7.19 -68.06
CA LYS A 3 -31.97 6.58 -66.77
C LYS A 3 -31.17 7.31 -65.69
N LEU A 4 -31.86 7.92 -64.73
CA LEU A 4 -31.31 8.58 -63.56
C LEU A 4 -31.00 7.50 -62.51
N TYR A 5 -29.73 7.26 -62.15
CA TYR A 5 -29.34 6.39 -61.07
C TYR A 5 -29.27 7.23 -59.79
N LEU A 6 -30.21 7.00 -58.86
CA LEU A 6 -30.23 7.56 -57.51
C LEU A 6 -29.23 6.76 -56.68
N LYS A 7 -28.12 7.35 -56.29
CA LYS A 7 -27.18 6.77 -55.34
C LYS A 7 -27.69 7.07 -53.92
N PHE A 8 -28.17 6.04 -53.25
CA PHE A 8 -28.45 6.11 -51.81
C PHE A 8 -27.12 6.06 -51.05
N ILE A 9 -26.73 7.16 -50.38
CA ILE A 9 -25.63 7.18 -49.39
C ILE A 9 -26.22 6.74 -48.05
N PHE A 10 -25.88 5.53 -47.60
CA PHE A 10 -26.20 5.07 -46.27
C PHE A 10 -25.22 5.71 -45.27
N LEU A 11 -25.67 6.70 -44.53
CA LEU A 11 -24.91 7.31 -43.44
C LEU A 11 -24.97 6.38 -42.25
N ILE A 12 -23.90 5.60 -42.01
CA ILE A 12 -23.74 4.77 -40.80
C ILE A 12 -23.42 5.71 -39.65
N ILE A 13 -24.42 6.05 -38.85
CA ILE A 13 -24.21 6.75 -37.57
C ILE A 13 -23.76 5.69 -36.57
N LEU A 14 -22.44 5.61 -36.35
CA LEU A 14 -21.88 4.84 -35.24
C LEU A 14 -22.23 5.59 -33.93
N PRO A 15 -22.86 4.91 -32.97
CA PRO A 15 -23.08 5.53 -31.67
C PRO A 15 -21.71 5.77 -31.01
N THR A 16 -21.35 7.00 -30.84
CA THR A 16 -20.22 7.36 -29.96
C THR A 16 -20.65 7.06 -28.54
N VAL A 17 -20.23 5.90 -28.03
CA VAL A 17 -20.34 5.59 -26.58
C VAL A 17 -19.39 6.55 -25.88
N SER A 18 -19.95 7.64 -25.38
CA SER A 18 -19.20 8.55 -24.50
C SER A 18 -18.96 7.80 -23.18
N PHE A 19 -17.80 7.21 -23.04
CA PHE A 19 -17.35 6.74 -21.73
C PHE A 19 -17.20 7.98 -20.85
N SER A 20 -18.15 8.18 -19.94
CA SER A 20 -17.94 9.10 -18.82
C SER A 20 -16.65 8.66 -18.14
N GLN A 21 -15.58 9.43 -18.27
CA GLN A 21 -14.36 9.20 -17.54
C GLN A 21 -14.69 9.28 -16.05
N VAL A 22 -14.76 8.12 -15.38
CA VAL A 22 -14.83 8.07 -13.93
C VAL A 22 -13.51 8.65 -13.43
N LYS A 23 -13.56 9.90 -12.97
CA LYS A 23 -12.37 10.59 -12.49
C LYS A 23 -11.92 9.92 -11.21
N VAL A 24 -10.73 9.34 -11.21
CA VAL A 24 -10.07 8.89 -9.98
C VAL A 24 -9.94 10.09 -9.06
N VAL A 25 -10.48 9.99 -7.88
CA VAL A 25 -10.34 11.05 -6.87
C VAL A 25 -9.12 10.72 -6.03
N LEU A 26 -8.05 11.48 -6.21
CA LEU A 26 -6.90 11.49 -5.32
C LEU A 26 -7.03 12.70 -4.38
N GLU A 27 -7.24 12.45 -3.09
CA GLU A 27 -7.29 13.52 -2.10
C GLU A 27 -5.89 14.05 -1.80
N LYS A 28 -5.81 15.37 -1.50
CA LYS A 28 -4.55 15.97 -1.04
C LYS A 28 -4.04 15.29 0.22
N PRO A 29 -2.71 15.14 0.37
CA PRO A 29 -2.13 14.50 1.54
C PRO A 29 -2.54 15.21 2.83
N LYS A 30 -2.83 14.42 3.85
CA LYS A 30 -3.24 14.93 5.17
C LYS A 30 -2.76 14.01 6.29
N VAL A 31 -2.65 14.53 7.49
CA VAL A 31 -2.50 13.72 8.71
C VAL A 31 -3.89 13.27 9.16
N ASP A 32 -4.08 11.99 9.42
CA ASP A 32 -5.31 11.43 9.95
C ASP A 32 -5.18 11.19 11.46
N LYS A 33 -6.02 11.85 12.24
CA LYS A 33 -5.96 11.79 13.71
C LYS A 33 -6.24 10.40 14.28
N ARG A 34 -6.99 9.56 13.56
CA ARG A 34 -7.28 8.18 13.97
C ARG A 34 -6.02 7.33 13.83
N ILE A 35 -5.29 7.49 12.73
CA ILE A 35 -4.00 6.86 12.48
C ILE A 35 -2.97 7.32 13.52
N GLU A 36 -2.85 8.62 13.76
CA GLU A 36 -1.96 9.13 14.80
C GLU A 36 -2.33 8.63 16.21
N LEU A 37 -3.63 8.56 16.53
CA LEU A 37 -4.09 8.08 17.83
C LEU A 37 -3.69 6.60 18.06
N LEU A 38 -3.89 5.75 17.06
CA LEU A 38 -3.51 4.35 17.18
C LEU A 38 -1.98 4.18 17.19
N SER A 39 -1.24 4.96 16.42
CA SER A 39 0.24 5.00 16.53
C SER A 39 0.68 5.34 17.95
N ILE A 40 0.06 6.34 18.59
CA ILE A 40 0.35 6.73 19.97
C ILE A 40 0.03 5.59 20.95
N VAL A 41 -1.14 4.97 20.84
CA VAL A 41 -1.56 3.86 21.72
C VAL A 41 -0.58 2.69 21.62
N PHE A 42 -0.25 2.28 20.41
CA PHE A 42 0.66 1.15 20.17
C PHE A 42 2.12 1.52 20.54
N ARG A 43 2.52 2.77 20.36
CA ARG A 43 3.80 3.30 20.89
C ARG A 43 3.88 3.12 22.40
N LEU A 44 2.88 3.57 23.15
CA LEU A 44 2.83 3.43 24.61
C LEU A 44 2.76 1.96 25.06
N ALA A 45 2.18 1.09 24.24
CA ALA A 45 2.18 -0.34 24.43
C ALA A 45 3.52 -1.02 24.10
N GLY A 46 4.53 -0.26 23.67
CA GLY A 46 5.88 -0.75 23.40
C GLY A 46 6.04 -1.41 22.03
N ALA A 47 5.14 -1.15 21.07
CA ALA A 47 5.29 -1.64 19.72
C ALA A 47 6.51 -1.00 19.05
N PHE A 48 7.42 -1.82 18.58
CA PHE A 48 8.72 -1.39 18.03
C PHE A 48 8.52 -0.48 16.80
N GLU A 49 7.59 -0.83 15.91
CA GLU A 49 7.29 -0.11 14.68
C GLU A 49 6.84 1.35 14.91
N TYR A 50 6.28 1.67 16.07
CA TYR A 50 5.89 3.02 16.47
C TYR A 50 6.91 3.69 17.40
N ASN A 51 8.02 3.02 17.74
CA ASN A 51 9.09 3.51 18.62
C ASN A 51 10.41 3.81 17.90
N MET A 52 10.45 3.81 16.56
CA MET A 52 11.65 4.11 15.77
C MET A 52 12.15 5.55 15.95
N ASN A 53 11.30 6.48 16.35
CA ASN A 53 11.63 7.88 16.65
C ASN A 53 12.30 8.68 15.50
N ASN A 54 12.06 8.30 14.26
CA ASN A 54 12.66 8.95 13.10
C ASN A 54 12.28 10.45 13.01
N PHE A 55 11.03 10.80 13.33
CA PHE A 55 10.61 12.20 13.46
C PHE A 55 10.62 12.62 14.93
N LYS A 56 11.85 12.78 15.48
CA LYS A 56 12.07 12.97 16.92
C LYS A 56 11.35 14.18 17.49
N SER A 57 11.33 15.33 16.84
CA SER A 57 10.64 16.52 17.34
C SER A 57 9.14 16.31 17.56
N TYR A 58 8.49 15.48 16.75
CA TYR A 58 7.08 15.12 16.95
C TYR A 58 6.91 14.01 17.99
N THR A 59 7.76 12.97 17.98
CA THR A 59 7.66 11.90 18.98
C THR A 59 7.98 12.37 20.39
N ASP A 60 8.83 13.38 20.57
CA ASP A 60 9.06 14.04 21.86
C ASP A 60 7.79 14.79 22.35
N VAL A 61 7.02 15.42 21.45
CA VAL A 61 5.74 16.05 21.80
C VAL A 61 4.71 14.99 22.22
N ILE A 62 4.69 13.82 21.56
CA ILE A 62 3.87 12.68 21.97
C ILE A 62 4.27 12.21 23.37
N GLU A 63 5.56 11.94 23.59
CA GLU A 63 6.07 11.43 24.87
C GLU A 63 5.74 12.41 26.02
N ASN A 64 6.03 13.70 25.86
CA ASN A 64 5.73 14.71 26.86
C ASN A 64 4.24 14.79 27.22
N HIS A 65 3.34 14.54 26.29
CA HIS A 65 1.90 14.61 26.54
C HIS A 65 1.34 13.31 27.12
N TYR A 66 1.80 12.16 26.61
CA TYR A 66 1.16 10.86 26.90
C TYR A 66 1.93 10.00 27.91
N ALA A 67 3.18 10.34 28.29
CA ALA A 67 3.94 9.59 29.29
C ALA A 67 3.17 9.34 30.61
N PRO A 68 2.36 10.28 31.15
CA PRO A 68 1.59 10.04 32.37
C PRO A 68 0.53 8.95 32.24
N TYR A 69 0.21 8.51 31.02
CA TYR A 69 -0.88 7.56 30.73
C TYR A 69 -0.39 6.17 30.32
N LYS A 70 0.90 5.85 30.54
CA LYS A 70 1.49 4.55 30.20
C LYS A 70 0.82 3.35 30.87
N ASP A 71 0.20 3.60 32.03
CA ASP A 71 -0.52 2.57 32.81
C ASP A 71 -2.05 2.63 32.60
N HIS A 72 -2.52 3.38 31.64
CA HIS A 72 -3.95 3.43 31.32
C HIS A 72 -4.45 2.05 30.87
N LYS A 73 -5.70 1.70 31.24
CA LYS A 73 -6.32 0.39 30.93
C LYS A 73 -6.21 -0.01 29.47
N LEU A 74 -6.36 0.96 28.54
CA LEU A 74 -6.19 0.71 27.13
C LEU A 74 -4.78 0.20 26.80
N ILE A 75 -3.75 0.80 27.38
CA ILE A 75 -2.37 0.45 27.09
C ILE A 75 -2.06 -0.97 27.58
N THR A 76 -2.52 -1.32 28.78
CA THR A 76 -2.42 -2.68 29.31
C THR A 76 -3.15 -3.69 28.42
N PHE A 77 -4.37 -3.35 27.98
CA PHE A 77 -5.13 -4.19 27.08
C PHE A 77 -4.46 -4.34 25.71
N THR A 78 -3.91 -3.23 25.16
CA THR A 78 -3.19 -3.25 23.87
C THR A 78 -1.95 -4.15 23.94
N LYS A 79 -1.17 -4.12 25.02
CA LYS A 79 -0.05 -5.04 25.23
C LYS A 79 -0.52 -6.50 25.16
N LYS A 80 -1.60 -6.82 25.89
CA LYS A 80 -2.18 -8.16 25.91
C LYS A 80 -2.55 -8.66 24.51
N ILE A 81 -3.35 -7.90 23.75
CA ILE A 81 -3.81 -8.35 22.41
C ILE A 81 -2.68 -8.40 21.39
N ARG A 82 -1.63 -7.60 21.51
CA ARG A 82 -0.42 -7.74 20.71
C ARG A 82 0.27 -9.07 20.94
N ASP A 83 0.47 -9.44 22.18
CA ASP A 83 1.20 -10.65 22.55
C ASP A 83 0.39 -11.92 22.20
N GLU A 84 -0.91 -11.94 22.50
CA GLU A 84 -1.79 -13.08 22.31
C GLU A 84 -2.27 -13.23 20.85
N ASN A 85 -2.65 -12.15 20.18
CA ASN A 85 -3.28 -12.16 18.86
C ASN A 85 -2.35 -11.67 17.73
N LYS A 86 -1.09 -11.33 18.04
CA LYS A 86 -0.08 -10.85 17.07
C LYS A 86 -0.54 -9.62 16.28
N ILE A 87 -1.30 -8.74 16.93
CA ILE A 87 -1.80 -7.52 16.31
C ILE A 87 -0.66 -6.49 16.19
N ALA A 88 -0.28 -6.18 14.97
CA ALA A 88 0.84 -5.28 14.64
C ALA A 88 0.67 -4.68 13.22
N PHE A 89 1.54 -3.75 12.85
CA PHE A 89 1.71 -3.23 11.50
C PHE A 89 0.42 -2.71 10.83
N ASP A 90 0.12 -3.19 9.63
CA ASP A 90 -1.03 -2.81 8.81
C ASP A 90 -2.38 -3.06 9.52
N ALA A 91 -2.49 -4.12 10.32
CA ALA A 91 -3.69 -4.42 11.08
C ALA A 91 -4.08 -3.27 12.04
N VAL A 92 -3.10 -2.55 12.58
CA VAL A 92 -3.33 -1.40 13.46
C VAL A 92 -3.86 -0.22 12.65
N MET A 93 -3.26 0.05 11.50
CA MET A 93 -3.68 1.14 10.62
C MET A 93 -5.03 0.86 9.97
N GLU A 94 -5.29 -0.39 9.63
CA GLU A 94 -6.60 -0.82 9.14
C GLU A 94 -7.68 -0.58 10.19
N MET A 95 -7.45 -0.96 11.45
CA MET A 95 -8.39 -0.65 12.53
C MET A 95 -8.65 0.86 12.64
N ALA A 96 -7.63 1.72 12.45
CA ALA A 96 -7.80 3.17 12.52
C ALA A 96 -8.79 3.69 11.46
N ILE A 97 -8.72 3.18 10.21
CA ILE A 97 -9.63 3.62 9.15
C ILE A 97 -11.04 3.03 9.25
N TYR A 98 -11.22 1.98 10.07
CA TYR A 98 -12.54 1.43 10.39
C TYR A 98 -13.29 2.26 11.44
N LEU A 99 -12.66 3.26 12.04
CA LEU A 99 -13.28 4.19 12.98
C LEU A 99 -13.79 5.47 12.27
N ASP A 100 -14.86 6.05 12.78
CA ASP A 100 -15.27 7.43 12.45
C ASP A 100 -14.50 8.45 13.31
N ASP A 101 -14.76 9.75 13.09
CA ASP A 101 -14.14 10.84 13.86
C ASP A 101 -14.54 10.86 15.38
N ASN A 102 -15.57 10.12 15.73
CA ASN A 102 -16.03 9.93 17.12
C ASN A 102 -15.56 8.58 17.70
N LEU A 103 -14.66 7.88 16.98
CA LEU A 103 -14.13 6.59 17.35
C LEU A 103 -15.20 5.49 17.44
N ASN A 104 -16.27 5.56 16.63
CA ASN A 104 -17.20 4.46 16.46
C ASN A 104 -16.80 3.63 15.25
N LEU A 105 -17.08 2.31 15.28
CA LEU A 105 -16.89 1.46 14.12
C LEU A 105 -17.85 1.87 12.98
N LEU A 106 -17.30 2.05 11.78
CA LEU A 106 -18.04 2.30 10.54
C LEU A 106 -18.72 1.03 10.02
N LYS A 107 -18.10 -0.12 10.27
CA LYS A 107 -18.63 -1.46 9.98
C LYS A 107 -17.91 -2.48 10.89
N PRO A 108 -18.41 -3.74 11.00
CA PRO A 108 -17.72 -4.80 11.73
C PRO A 108 -16.27 -4.98 11.23
N TYR A 109 -15.36 -5.22 12.18
CA TYR A 109 -13.95 -5.49 11.93
C TYR A 109 -13.54 -6.75 12.67
N HIS A 110 -13.29 -7.84 11.95
CA HIS A 110 -13.11 -9.17 12.54
C HIS A 110 -11.66 -9.60 12.71
N ARG A 111 -10.71 -8.87 12.09
CA ARG A 111 -9.29 -9.26 12.06
C ARG A 111 -8.66 -9.38 13.46
N TRP A 112 -9.14 -8.60 14.44
CA TRP A 112 -8.66 -8.68 15.83
C TRP A 112 -9.53 -9.59 16.73
N GLY A 113 -10.64 -10.13 16.20
CA GLY A 113 -11.70 -10.79 16.96
C GLY A 113 -12.69 -9.79 17.56
N ASP A 114 -13.98 -10.11 17.48
CA ASP A 114 -15.07 -9.18 17.78
C ASP A 114 -15.04 -8.67 19.23
N GLU A 115 -14.70 -9.53 20.19
CA GLU A 115 -14.59 -9.17 21.61
C GLU A 115 -13.44 -8.20 21.86
N ASN A 116 -12.27 -8.46 21.25
CA ASN A 116 -11.11 -7.57 21.36
C ASN A 116 -11.41 -6.19 20.74
N VAL A 117 -12.07 -6.17 19.59
CA VAL A 117 -12.46 -4.92 18.92
C VAL A 117 -13.42 -4.11 19.77
N ALA A 118 -14.47 -4.76 20.32
CA ALA A 118 -15.45 -4.08 21.16
C ALA A 118 -14.79 -3.47 22.41
N THR A 119 -13.94 -4.25 23.09
CA THR A 119 -13.21 -3.80 24.28
C THR A 119 -12.23 -2.66 23.93
N PHE A 120 -11.45 -2.83 22.86
CA PHE A 120 -10.49 -1.82 22.41
C PHE A 120 -11.16 -0.48 22.10
N VAL A 121 -12.23 -0.50 21.32
CA VAL A 121 -12.97 0.73 20.93
C VAL A 121 -13.57 1.42 22.15
N TYR A 122 -14.12 0.66 23.09
CA TYR A 122 -14.62 1.23 24.35
C TYR A 122 -13.48 1.93 25.12
N LEU A 123 -12.38 1.25 25.37
CA LEU A 123 -11.23 1.78 26.12
C LEU A 123 -10.53 2.93 25.34
N LEU A 124 -10.54 2.92 24.00
CA LEU A 124 -9.98 3.98 23.18
C LEU A 124 -10.72 5.31 23.37
N LYS A 125 -12.04 5.26 23.49
CA LYS A 125 -12.86 6.45 23.77
C LYS A 125 -12.56 7.01 25.17
N GLU A 126 -12.42 6.15 26.17
CA GLU A 126 -12.00 6.57 27.52
C GLU A 126 -10.60 7.21 27.47
N PHE A 127 -9.63 6.54 26.85
CA PHE A 127 -8.27 7.06 26.68
C PHE A 127 -8.25 8.43 25.99
N TYR A 128 -8.98 8.57 24.88
CA TYR A 128 -9.06 9.83 24.14
C TYR A 128 -9.55 11.01 25.03
N LYS A 129 -10.53 10.75 25.90
CA LYS A 129 -11.07 11.72 26.84
C LYS A 129 -10.09 12.02 27.98
N ASP A 130 -9.59 10.99 28.64
CA ASP A 130 -8.75 11.09 29.84
C ASP A 130 -7.41 11.76 29.52
N THR A 131 -6.81 11.44 28.36
CA THR A 131 -5.57 12.04 27.89
C THR A 131 -5.76 13.43 27.28
N LYS A 132 -7.00 13.91 27.15
CA LYS A 132 -7.30 15.17 26.44
C LYS A 132 -6.73 15.18 25.01
N SER A 133 -6.76 14.06 24.30
CA SER A 133 -6.21 13.89 22.95
C SER A 133 -6.72 14.93 21.97
N ARG A 134 -7.96 15.38 22.09
CA ARG A 134 -8.50 16.50 21.27
C ARG A 134 -7.64 17.76 21.37
N GLN A 135 -7.14 18.07 22.57
CA GLN A 135 -6.28 19.25 22.77
C GLN A 135 -4.89 19.04 22.18
N PHE A 136 -4.34 17.81 22.33
CA PHE A 136 -3.09 17.42 21.70
C PHE A 136 -3.14 17.62 20.18
N PHE A 137 -4.13 17.06 19.50
CA PHE A 137 -4.31 17.20 18.05
C PHE A 137 -4.54 18.66 17.61
N LYS A 138 -5.23 19.44 18.43
CA LYS A 138 -5.40 20.89 18.17
C LYS A 138 -4.07 21.64 18.24
N LYS A 139 -3.22 21.34 19.22
CA LYS A 139 -1.88 21.94 19.35
C LYS A 139 -0.94 21.51 18.23
N SER A 140 -1.06 20.28 17.73
CA SER A 140 -0.22 19.72 16.67
C SER A 140 -0.65 20.17 15.26
N LYS A 141 -1.72 20.97 15.10
CA LYS A 141 -2.28 21.34 13.79
C LYS A 141 -1.25 21.96 12.83
N ASN A 142 -0.34 22.79 13.35
CA ASN A 142 0.66 23.46 12.50
C ASN A 142 1.69 22.47 11.96
N ILE A 143 2.12 21.51 12.77
CA ILE A 143 3.06 20.45 12.33
C ILE A 143 2.40 19.56 11.29
N TYR A 144 1.11 19.25 11.43
CA TYR A 144 0.34 18.47 10.47
C TYR A 144 0.17 19.18 9.13
N ALA A 145 -0.14 20.49 9.19
CA ALA A 145 -0.27 21.30 7.98
C ALA A 145 1.05 21.43 7.23
N GLU A 146 2.16 21.62 7.95
CA GLU A 146 3.49 21.71 7.34
C GLU A 146 3.91 20.37 6.72
N ALA A 147 3.72 19.24 7.40
CA ALA A 147 3.99 17.93 6.86
C ALA A 147 3.20 17.68 5.57
N SER A 148 1.89 17.95 5.59
CA SER A 148 1.04 17.78 4.41
C SER A 148 1.48 18.68 3.24
N LYS A 149 1.91 19.91 3.52
CA LYS A 149 2.45 20.82 2.52
C LYS A 149 3.74 20.28 1.91
N ARG A 150 4.65 19.74 2.72
CA ARG A 150 5.92 19.18 2.26
C ARG A 150 5.76 17.94 1.39
N PHE A 151 4.65 17.22 1.52
CA PHE A 151 4.33 16.07 0.67
C PHE A 151 3.74 16.46 -0.70
N LEU A 152 3.31 17.70 -0.90
CA LEU A 152 2.67 18.14 -2.15
C LEU A 152 3.51 17.93 -3.42
N PRO A 153 4.84 18.08 -3.45
CA PRO A 153 5.64 17.78 -4.63
C PRO A 153 5.44 16.35 -5.14
N ILE A 154 5.40 15.37 -4.22
CA ILE A 154 5.15 13.96 -4.53
C ILE A 154 3.72 13.77 -5.03
N TYR A 155 2.74 14.31 -4.30
CA TYR A 155 1.32 14.28 -4.69
C TYR A 155 1.08 14.83 -6.11
N ASN A 156 1.71 15.93 -6.46
CA ASN A 156 1.51 16.58 -7.77
C ASN A 156 2.13 15.80 -8.93
N LYS A 157 3.05 14.88 -8.66
CA LYS A 157 3.75 14.09 -9.68
C LYS A 157 3.04 12.79 -10.02
N ILE A 158 2.09 12.33 -9.18
CA ILE A 158 1.44 11.04 -9.39
C ILE A 158 0.43 11.10 -10.54
N ASP A 159 0.52 10.17 -11.46
CA ASP A 159 -0.47 9.94 -12.52
C ASP A 159 -1.42 8.82 -12.12
N THR A 160 -2.59 9.19 -11.61
CA THR A 160 -3.63 8.22 -11.25
C THR A 160 -4.30 7.58 -12.47
N SER A 161 -4.20 8.18 -13.66
CA SER A 161 -4.77 7.62 -14.88
C SER A 161 -4.00 6.39 -15.36
N TRP A 162 -2.71 6.32 -15.03
CA TRP A 162 -1.88 5.17 -15.32
C TRP A 162 -2.42 3.89 -14.67
N PHE A 163 -2.83 3.94 -13.41
CA PHE A 163 -3.39 2.76 -12.73
C PHE A 163 -4.61 2.22 -13.46
N MET A 164 -5.49 3.11 -13.94
CA MET A 164 -6.67 2.71 -14.73
C MET A 164 -6.26 2.07 -16.05
N SER A 165 -5.38 2.73 -16.75
CA SER A 165 -4.88 2.29 -18.05
C SER A 165 -4.14 0.96 -17.93
N PHE A 166 -3.17 0.88 -17.02
CA PHE A 166 -2.30 -0.28 -16.86
C PHE A 166 -3.05 -1.52 -16.36
N TYR A 167 -3.81 -1.41 -15.26
CA TYR A 167 -4.56 -2.57 -14.73
C TYR A 167 -5.83 -2.89 -15.52
N GLY A 168 -6.28 -2.00 -16.42
CA GLY A 168 -7.41 -2.22 -17.32
C GLY A 168 -8.78 -2.25 -16.62
N LYS A 169 -8.86 -1.77 -15.39
CA LYS A 169 -10.11 -1.60 -14.66
C LYS A 169 -10.27 -0.15 -14.26
N PRO A 170 -11.43 0.49 -14.51
CA PRO A 170 -11.68 1.79 -13.92
C PRO A 170 -11.65 1.62 -12.40
N PRO A 171 -10.79 2.32 -11.66
CA PRO A 171 -10.84 2.26 -10.21
C PRO A 171 -12.18 2.83 -9.76
N LYS A 172 -12.94 2.01 -9.08
CA LYS A 172 -14.09 2.45 -8.28
C LYS A 172 -13.63 3.01 -6.94
N ASP A 173 -12.36 3.42 -6.86
CA ASP A 173 -11.67 3.68 -5.62
C ASP A 173 -11.36 5.16 -5.46
N ASN A 174 -11.48 5.65 -4.23
CA ASN A 174 -11.00 6.96 -3.82
C ASN A 174 -9.64 6.77 -3.15
N PHE A 175 -8.61 7.41 -3.69
CA PHE A 175 -7.24 7.31 -3.17
C PHE A 175 -6.96 8.42 -2.16
N LEU A 176 -6.42 8.04 -1.02
CA LEU A 176 -6.06 8.93 0.07
C LEU A 176 -4.60 8.74 0.46
N ILE A 177 -3.88 9.84 0.59
CA ILE A 177 -2.51 9.85 1.11
C ILE A 177 -2.57 10.36 2.55
N VAL A 178 -2.09 9.54 3.48
CA VAL A 178 -2.02 9.90 4.90
C VAL A 178 -0.57 9.99 5.34
N ASN A 179 -0.15 11.18 5.77
CA ASN A 179 1.15 11.36 6.41
C ASN A 179 1.03 10.90 7.87
N ALA A 180 1.59 9.74 8.18
CA ALA A 180 1.55 9.10 9.49
C ALA A 180 2.82 9.43 10.26
N LEU A 181 2.81 10.57 10.96
CA LEU A 181 4.01 11.16 11.56
C LEU A 181 4.55 10.35 12.73
N GLY A 182 3.69 9.57 13.39
CA GLY A 182 4.04 8.67 14.49
C GLY A 182 4.50 7.27 14.05
N ASN A 183 4.47 6.97 12.74
CA ASN A 183 4.72 5.61 12.21
C ASN A 183 6.21 5.27 11.99
N GLY A 184 7.13 6.21 12.25
CA GLY A 184 8.54 5.98 11.88
C GLY A 184 8.67 5.71 10.38
N GLY A 185 9.46 4.70 10.00
CA GLY A 185 9.68 4.30 8.60
C GLY A 185 8.63 3.35 8.02
N ALA A 186 7.59 2.99 8.76
CA ALA A 186 6.60 2.04 8.30
C ALA A 186 5.54 2.68 7.38
N ASN A 187 5.22 2.01 6.26
CA ASN A 187 4.21 2.42 5.30
C ASN A 187 3.21 1.29 5.11
N TYR A 188 1.96 1.63 4.74
CA TYR A 188 0.90 0.63 4.61
C TYR A 188 -0.10 1.01 3.53
N GLY A 189 -0.38 0.07 2.61
CA GLY A 189 -1.51 0.13 1.69
C GLY A 189 -2.71 -0.59 2.30
N ILE A 190 -3.70 0.15 2.74
CA ILE A 190 -4.90 -0.38 3.40
C ILE A 190 -6.17 0.17 2.76
N SER A 191 -7.29 -0.52 2.93
CA SER A 191 -8.54 -0.07 2.33
C SER A 191 -9.76 -0.35 3.19
N ILE A 192 -10.83 0.41 2.94
CA ILE A 192 -12.15 0.15 3.51
C ILE A 192 -13.22 0.34 2.44
N GLU A 193 -14.13 -0.61 2.36
CA GLU A 193 -15.33 -0.53 1.54
C GLU A 193 -16.56 -0.39 2.45
N LEU A 194 -17.34 0.65 2.22
CA LEU A 194 -18.57 0.93 2.95
C LEU A 194 -19.78 0.78 2.01
N PRO A 195 -20.95 0.35 2.51
CA PRO A 195 -22.14 0.20 1.69
C PRO A 195 -22.46 1.48 0.91
N LYS A 196 -22.72 1.33 -0.40
CA LYS A 196 -23.08 2.43 -1.31
C LYS A 196 -22.04 3.55 -1.45
N GLN A 197 -20.79 3.29 -1.10
CA GLN A 197 -19.66 4.21 -1.29
C GLN A 197 -18.59 3.53 -2.14
N ASN A 198 -17.78 4.34 -2.82
CA ASN A 198 -16.55 3.83 -3.43
C ASN A 198 -15.61 3.32 -2.33
N ARG A 199 -14.87 2.25 -2.61
CA ARG A 199 -13.78 1.80 -1.74
C ARG A 199 -12.79 2.95 -1.54
N LYS A 200 -12.34 3.16 -0.30
CA LYS A 200 -11.28 4.11 0.04
C LYS A 200 -9.98 3.34 0.19
N VAL A 201 -9.00 3.68 -0.61
CA VAL A 201 -7.66 3.12 -0.57
C VAL A 201 -6.72 4.14 0.04
N TYR A 202 -6.02 3.75 1.08
CA TYR A 202 -5.12 4.62 1.82
C TYR A 202 -3.68 4.19 1.59
N ALA A 203 -2.84 5.13 1.17
CA ALA A 203 -1.41 5.02 1.34
C ALA A 203 -1.03 5.75 2.65
N VAL A 204 -0.74 4.98 3.68
CA VAL A 204 -0.27 5.48 4.98
C VAL A 204 1.24 5.58 4.90
N MET A 205 1.74 6.82 4.83
CA MET A 205 3.15 7.13 4.61
C MET A 205 3.81 7.56 5.90
N GLY A 206 4.79 6.80 6.36
CA GLY A 206 5.56 7.10 7.56
C GLY A 206 6.46 8.34 7.39
N ALA A 207 7.13 8.73 8.47
CA ALA A 207 8.03 9.88 8.53
C ALA A 207 9.41 9.41 8.99
N TRP A 208 10.35 9.18 8.06
CA TRP A 208 11.66 8.59 8.39
C TRP A 208 12.85 9.50 8.12
N THR A 209 12.65 10.65 7.47
CA THR A 209 13.69 11.65 7.25
C THR A 209 13.27 13.01 7.78
N THR A 210 14.23 13.81 8.25
CA THR A 210 14.00 15.17 8.75
C THR A 210 15.09 16.11 8.24
N ASP A 211 14.71 17.41 8.13
CA ASP A 211 15.68 18.47 7.86
C ASP A 211 16.52 18.84 9.11
N ASP A 212 17.48 19.75 8.94
CA ASP A 212 18.36 20.23 10.01
C ASP A 212 17.60 20.93 11.16
N LYS A 213 16.34 21.31 10.92
CA LYS A 213 15.46 21.89 11.94
C LYS A 213 14.60 20.85 12.62
N GLY A 214 14.78 19.57 12.28
CA GLY A 214 14.03 18.44 12.83
C GLY A 214 12.58 18.36 12.34
N MET A 215 12.25 18.99 11.21
CA MET A 215 10.93 18.84 10.57
C MET A 215 10.99 17.79 9.48
N VAL A 216 9.93 16.94 9.38
CA VAL A 216 9.88 15.85 8.39
C VAL A 216 10.11 16.36 6.96
N THR A 217 10.92 15.61 6.21
CA THR A 217 11.10 15.76 4.77
C THR A 217 10.59 14.52 4.05
N PHE A 218 10.23 14.70 2.78
CA PHE A 218 9.73 13.61 1.93
C PHE A 218 10.53 13.65 0.63
N GLU A 219 11.62 12.88 0.60
CA GLU A 219 12.48 12.80 -0.57
C GLU A 219 11.78 12.08 -1.72
N MET A 220 11.81 12.69 -2.91
CA MET A 220 11.10 12.19 -4.08
C MET A 220 11.56 10.78 -4.45
N THR A 221 12.86 10.52 -4.39
CA THR A 221 13.47 9.24 -4.76
C THR A 221 13.02 8.07 -3.89
N ASP A 222 12.61 8.35 -2.65
CA ASP A 222 12.26 7.31 -1.69
C ASP A 222 10.74 7.20 -1.51
N TYR A 223 10.07 8.34 -1.36
CA TYR A 223 8.63 8.36 -1.09
C TYR A 223 7.76 8.15 -2.31
N PHE A 224 8.22 8.51 -3.51
CA PHE A 224 7.40 8.36 -4.70
C PHE A 224 7.26 6.90 -5.13
N PRO A 225 8.33 6.09 -5.25
CA PRO A 225 8.20 4.66 -5.50
C PRO A 225 7.38 3.94 -4.41
N THR A 226 7.57 4.31 -3.13
CA THR A 226 6.79 3.77 -2.02
C THR A 226 5.30 4.09 -2.16
N LEU A 227 4.95 5.32 -2.55
CA LEU A 227 3.54 5.69 -2.77
C LEU A 227 2.90 4.88 -3.90
N ILE A 228 3.61 4.67 -5.02
CA ILE A 228 3.15 3.82 -6.12
C ILE A 228 2.95 2.38 -5.63
N HIS A 229 3.89 1.86 -4.84
CA HIS A 229 3.84 0.54 -4.24
C HIS A 229 2.56 0.35 -3.39
N GLU A 230 2.28 1.27 -2.47
CA GLU A 230 1.10 1.17 -1.60
C GLU A 230 -0.21 1.23 -2.40
N PHE A 231 -0.28 2.04 -3.45
CA PHE A 231 -1.44 2.05 -4.32
C PHE A 231 -1.54 0.80 -5.19
N ALA A 232 -0.44 0.24 -5.67
CA ALA A 232 -0.44 -0.96 -6.49
C ALA A 232 -1.01 -2.18 -5.75
N HIS A 233 -0.81 -2.28 -4.43
CA HIS A 233 -1.43 -3.33 -3.61
C HIS A 233 -2.94 -3.45 -3.80
N SER A 234 -3.64 -2.33 -3.98
CA SER A 234 -5.09 -2.33 -4.17
C SER A 234 -5.56 -2.97 -5.48
N PHE A 235 -4.66 -3.14 -6.44
CA PHE A 235 -4.94 -3.76 -7.73
C PHE A 235 -4.39 -5.18 -7.83
N VAL A 236 -3.28 -5.45 -7.18
CA VAL A 236 -2.52 -6.69 -7.31
C VAL A 236 -3.00 -7.77 -6.34
N ASN A 237 -3.24 -7.43 -5.07
CA ASN A 237 -3.50 -8.42 -4.02
C ASN A 237 -4.69 -9.34 -4.37
N GLU A 238 -5.77 -8.79 -4.91
CA GLU A 238 -6.94 -9.56 -5.30
C GLU A 238 -6.71 -10.51 -6.50
N LEU A 239 -5.67 -10.29 -7.30
CA LEU A 239 -5.45 -11.07 -8.54
C LEU A 239 -4.96 -12.48 -8.22
N LEU A 240 -4.01 -12.62 -7.30
CA LEU A 240 -3.56 -13.94 -6.85
C LEU A 240 -4.59 -14.60 -5.93
N ASP A 241 -5.28 -13.84 -5.07
CA ASP A 241 -6.28 -14.35 -4.14
C ASP A 241 -7.44 -15.06 -4.86
N LYS A 242 -7.82 -14.56 -6.03
CA LYS A 242 -8.90 -15.14 -6.84
C LYS A 242 -8.58 -16.52 -7.38
N ASN A 243 -7.33 -16.77 -7.75
CA ASN A 243 -6.90 -18.05 -8.32
C ASN A 243 -5.42 -18.34 -8.01
N PRO A 244 -5.09 -18.74 -6.79
CA PRO A 244 -3.71 -18.98 -6.37
C PRO A 244 -3.12 -20.29 -6.94
N SER A 245 -3.95 -21.29 -7.26
CA SER A 245 -3.52 -22.64 -7.63
C SER A 245 -2.48 -22.71 -8.76
N PRO A 246 -2.56 -21.93 -9.88
CA PRO A 246 -1.57 -21.98 -10.94
C PRO A 246 -0.17 -21.51 -10.53
N PHE A 247 -0.07 -20.80 -9.41
CA PHE A 247 1.17 -20.19 -8.90
C PHE A 247 1.83 -21.01 -7.79
N GLN A 248 1.11 -21.93 -7.15
CA GLN A 248 1.54 -22.58 -5.92
C GLN A 248 2.89 -23.28 -6.06
N ASP A 249 3.04 -24.21 -7.00
CA ASP A 249 4.28 -25.00 -7.15
C ASP A 249 5.51 -24.11 -7.44
N SER A 250 5.34 -23.09 -8.28
CA SER A 250 6.40 -22.13 -8.59
C SER A 250 6.68 -21.20 -7.41
N GLY A 251 5.63 -20.77 -6.72
CA GLY A 251 5.71 -19.94 -5.53
C GLY A 251 6.45 -20.61 -4.39
N ASP A 252 6.07 -21.86 -4.07
CA ASP A 252 6.74 -22.66 -3.05
C ASP A 252 8.23 -22.86 -3.35
N ARG A 253 8.57 -23.16 -4.61
CA ARG A 253 9.96 -23.32 -5.03
C ARG A 253 10.76 -22.04 -4.94
N ILE A 254 10.20 -20.93 -5.40
CA ILE A 254 10.82 -19.60 -5.31
C ILE A 254 10.99 -19.20 -3.83
N PHE A 255 9.94 -19.37 -3.01
CA PHE A 255 9.99 -19.04 -1.60
C PHE A 255 11.10 -19.80 -0.88
N LYS A 256 11.18 -21.12 -1.09
CA LYS A 256 12.23 -21.96 -0.50
C LYS A 256 13.64 -21.49 -0.86
N PHE A 257 13.85 -21.03 -2.10
CA PHE A 257 15.16 -20.55 -2.58
C PHE A 257 15.61 -19.29 -1.85
N VAL A 258 14.70 -18.45 -1.40
CA VAL A 258 14.99 -17.14 -0.80
C VAL A 258 14.52 -17.04 0.66
N GLU A 259 14.11 -18.16 1.27
CA GLU A 259 13.48 -18.22 2.58
C GLU A 259 14.26 -17.46 3.67
N ASP A 260 15.59 -17.63 3.72
CA ASP A 260 16.41 -17.00 4.75
C ASP A 260 16.35 -15.46 4.67
N LYS A 261 16.46 -14.89 3.45
CA LYS A 261 16.31 -13.44 3.25
C LYS A 261 14.92 -12.94 3.58
N MET A 262 13.90 -13.77 3.38
CA MET A 262 12.51 -13.37 3.53
C MET A 262 12.04 -13.37 4.98
N LYS A 263 12.59 -14.23 5.80
CA LYS A 263 12.37 -14.19 7.25
C LYS A 263 12.80 -12.86 7.86
N GLU A 264 13.84 -12.23 7.31
CA GLU A 264 14.34 -10.93 7.77
C GLU A 264 13.33 -9.78 7.54
N ILE A 265 12.48 -9.89 6.52
CA ILE A 265 11.49 -8.87 6.14
C ILE A 265 10.03 -9.30 6.37
N ALA A 266 9.83 -10.33 7.21
CA ALA A 266 8.51 -10.84 7.65
C ALA A 266 7.59 -11.39 6.54
N TYR A 267 8.13 -11.75 5.38
CA TYR A 267 7.38 -12.42 4.30
C TYR A 267 7.45 -13.95 4.49
N ASN A 268 6.45 -14.51 5.16
CA ASN A 268 6.49 -15.85 5.71
C ASN A 268 5.90 -16.95 4.82
N ASP A 269 5.39 -16.59 3.64
CA ASP A 269 4.83 -17.55 2.69
C ASP A 269 5.00 -17.11 1.21
N TRP A 270 4.81 -18.06 0.30
CA TRP A 270 4.99 -17.85 -1.13
C TRP A 270 3.97 -16.88 -1.72
N HIS A 271 2.74 -16.87 -1.21
CA HIS A 271 1.64 -16.07 -1.75
C HIS A 271 1.87 -14.57 -1.51
N ILE A 272 2.19 -14.19 -0.27
CA ILE A 272 2.59 -12.82 0.07
C ILE A 272 3.74 -12.38 -0.83
N ARG A 273 4.71 -13.28 -1.02
CA ARG A 273 5.89 -12.98 -1.81
C ARG A 273 5.63 -12.72 -3.28
N LEU A 274 4.79 -13.53 -3.93
CA LEU A 274 4.45 -13.31 -5.34
C LEU A 274 3.62 -12.03 -5.51
N ASN A 275 2.71 -11.74 -4.58
CA ASN A 275 2.00 -10.46 -4.54
C ASN A 275 2.98 -9.29 -4.47
N GLU A 276 3.89 -9.31 -3.51
CA GLU A 276 4.92 -8.28 -3.34
C GLU A 276 5.80 -8.13 -4.60
N ALA A 277 6.23 -9.24 -5.21
CA ALA A 277 7.02 -9.20 -6.43
C ALA A 277 6.28 -8.50 -7.57
N LEU A 278 4.98 -8.77 -7.75
CA LEU A 278 4.17 -8.16 -8.80
C LEU A 278 3.91 -6.67 -8.52
N VAL A 279 3.66 -6.30 -7.25
CA VAL A 279 3.58 -4.89 -6.83
C VAL A 279 4.86 -4.14 -7.17
N ARG A 280 6.02 -4.68 -6.79
CA ARG A 280 7.34 -4.08 -7.05
C ARG A 280 7.67 -3.98 -8.53
N ALA A 281 7.33 -4.99 -9.33
CA ALA A 281 7.44 -4.93 -10.78
C ALA A 281 6.55 -3.83 -11.39
N SER A 282 5.34 -3.64 -10.84
CA SER A 282 4.44 -2.57 -11.25
C SER A 282 5.01 -1.17 -10.94
N VAL A 283 5.73 -1.00 -9.82
CA VAL A 283 6.45 0.25 -9.51
C VAL A 283 7.49 0.56 -10.60
N ILE A 284 8.33 -0.42 -10.93
CA ILE A 284 9.36 -0.24 -11.96
C ILE A 284 8.73 0.03 -13.34
N LYS A 285 7.63 -0.67 -13.68
CA LYS A 285 6.87 -0.40 -14.91
C LYS A 285 6.32 1.02 -14.93
N TYR A 286 5.75 1.50 -13.82
CA TYR A 286 5.30 2.89 -13.68
C TYR A 286 6.45 3.87 -13.93
N MET A 287 7.62 3.65 -13.32
CA MET A 287 8.79 4.50 -13.50
C MET A 287 9.24 4.55 -14.96
N LYS A 288 9.26 3.41 -15.66
CA LYS A 288 9.58 3.34 -17.09
C LYS A 288 8.59 4.12 -17.95
N ASP A 289 7.29 3.98 -17.69
CA ASP A 289 6.23 4.65 -18.46
C ASP A 289 6.20 6.17 -18.23
N HIS A 290 6.72 6.65 -17.11
CA HIS A 290 6.81 8.07 -16.76
C HIS A 290 8.21 8.66 -16.98
N LEU A 291 9.03 7.99 -17.79
CA LEU A 291 10.34 8.47 -18.24
C LEU A 291 11.28 8.88 -17.08
N PHE A 292 11.26 8.11 -16.00
CA PHE A 292 12.31 8.22 -15.00
C PHE A 292 13.67 7.93 -15.63
N SER A 293 14.74 8.51 -15.10
CA SER A 293 16.07 8.27 -15.62
C SER A 293 16.45 6.79 -15.50
N GLN A 294 17.27 6.31 -16.43
CA GLN A 294 17.78 4.94 -16.40
C GLN A 294 18.47 4.63 -15.07
N GLN A 295 19.18 5.61 -14.51
CA GLN A 295 19.87 5.48 -13.21
C GLN A 295 18.89 5.26 -12.05
N GLU A 296 17.73 5.95 -12.03
CA GLU A 296 16.70 5.75 -11.01
C GLU A 296 16.06 4.35 -11.12
N ILE A 297 15.79 3.91 -12.35
CA ILE A 297 15.22 2.58 -12.62
C ILE A 297 16.21 1.48 -12.20
N GLU A 298 17.49 1.61 -12.56
CA GLU A 298 18.53 0.64 -12.17
C GLU A 298 18.76 0.60 -10.65
N LYS A 299 18.70 1.75 -9.98
CA LYS A 299 18.75 1.83 -8.52
C LYS A 299 17.61 1.01 -7.92
N GLU A 300 16.37 1.23 -8.38
CA GLU A 300 15.19 0.52 -7.89
C GLU A 300 15.32 -1.00 -8.11
N ILE A 301 15.69 -1.43 -9.33
CA ILE A 301 15.93 -2.85 -9.64
C ILE A 301 16.98 -3.46 -8.69
N LYS A 302 18.09 -2.76 -8.46
CA LYS A 302 19.15 -3.21 -7.57
C LYS A 302 18.67 -3.36 -6.13
N GLU A 303 17.89 -2.43 -5.64
CA GLU A 303 17.28 -2.48 -4.31
C GLU A 303 16.33 -3.67 -4.17
N GLN A 304 15.48 -3.92 -5.17
CA GLN A 304 14.59 -5.08 -5.16
C GLN A 304 15.36 -6.41 -5.18
N LYS A 305 16.43 -6.51 -5.96
CA LYS A 305 17.31 -7.69 -5.96
C LYS A 305 18.01 -7.88 -4.60
N ALA A 306 18.43 -6.79 -3.95
CA ALA A 306 19.04 -6.84 -2.61
C ALA A 306 18.06 -7.37 -1.55
N LEU A 307 16.76 -7.08 -1.70
CA LEU A 307 15.69 -7.65 -0.89
C LEU A 307 15.33 -9.10 -1.24
N GLY A 308 15.98 -9.68 -2.27
CA GLY A 308 15.81 -11.08 -2.67
C GLY A 308 14.77 -11.30 -3.77
N PHE A 309 14.29 -10.25 -4.45
CA PHE A 309 13.41 -10.36 -5.63
C PHE A 309 14.25 -10.51 -6.91
N TYR A 310 15.02 -11.58 -7.02
CA TYR A 310 16.00 -11.78 -8.11
C TYR A 310 15.39 -11.83 -9.51
N TRP A 311 14.10 -12.19 -9.62
CA TRP A 311 13.34 -12.29 -10.89
C TRP A 311 12.59 -11.00 -11.24
N ILE A 312 12.88 -9.88 -10.56
CA ILE A 312 12.14 -8.65 -10.74
C ILE A 312 12.19 -8.14 -12.20
N GLU A 313 13.34 -8.28 -12.88
CA GLU A 313 13.48 -7.87 -14.28
C GLU A 313 12.69 -8.78 -15.24
N ASP A 314 12.62 -10.09 -14.96
CA ASP A 314 11.78 -11.01 -15.73
C ASP A 314 10.31 -10.60 -15.61
N LEU A 315 9.84 -10.25 -14.39
CA LEU A 315 8.47 -9.77 -14.19
C LEU A 315 8.20 -8.44 -14.89
N VAL A 316 9.11 -7.48 -14.80
CA VAL A 316 8.97 -6.21 -15.53
C VAL A 316 8.85 -6.46 -17.02
N SER A 317 9.67 -7.37 -17.59
CA SER A 317 9.59 -7.75 -18.99
C SER A 317 8.25 -8.39 -19.34
N GLU A 318 7.68 -9.21 -18.46
CA GLU A 318 6.32 -9.77 -18.66
C GLU A 318 5.24 -8.68 -18.61
N LEU A 319 5.36 -7.69 -17.72
CA LEU A 319 4.43 -6.55 -17.69
C LEU A 319 4.56 -5.67 -18.95
N GLU A 320 5.73 -5.57 -19.56
CA GLU A 320 5.92 -4.89 -20.84
C GLU A 320 5.26 -5.67 -22.00
N LYS A 321 5.34 -7.00 -22.00
CA LYS A 321 4.61 -7.84 -22.97
C LYS A 321 3.10 -7.68 -22.83
N TYR A 322 2.59 -7.75 -21.59
CA TYR A 322 1.20 -7.47 -21.30
C TYR A 322 0.74 -6.15 -21.89
N ASP A 323 1.52 -5.09 -21.68
CA ASP A 323 1.20 -3.76 -22.16
C ASP A 323 1.21 -3.67 -23.71
N ALA A 324 2.13 -4.38 -24.37
CA ALA A 324 2.17 -4.49 -25.83
C ALA A 324 1.00 -5.32 -26.41
N GLU A 325 0.45 -6.26 -25.63
CA GLU A 325 -0.58 -7.21 -26.06
C GLU A 325 -1.98 -6.86 -25.54
N ARG A 326 -2.24 -5.58 -25.18
CA ARG A 326 -3.50 -5.09 -24.60
C ARG A 326 -4.75 -5.42 -25.43
N ALA A 327 -4.61 -5.62 -26.74
CA ALA A 327 -5.72 -6.04 -27.60
C ALA A 327 -6.23 -7.44 -27.26
N TYR A 328 -5.34 -8.32 -26.79
CA TYR A 328 -5.66 -9.69 -26.38
C TYR A 328 -5.94 -9.79 -24.88
N TYR A 329 -5.23 -9.00 -24.09
CA TYR A 329 -5.31 -8.99 -22.63
C TYR A 329 -5.74 -7.60 -22.14
N PRO A 330 -7.04 -7.28 -22.16
CA PRO A 330 -7.53 -5.93 -21.83
C PRO A 330 -7.31 -5.54 -20.37
N THR A 331 -7.08 -6.50 -19.47
CA THR A 331 -6.82 -6.27 -18.04
C THR A 331 -5.66 -7.12 -17.56
N LEU A 332 -4.93 -6.68 -16.52
CA LEU A 332 -3.89 -7.51 -15.90
C LEU A 332 -4.46 -8.84 -15.37
N GLU A 333 -5.71 -8.85 -14.91
CA GLU A 333 -6.41 -10.08 -14.52
C GLU A 333 -6.49 -11.08 -15.67
N SER A 334 -6.75 -10.62 -16.89
CA SER A 334 -6.78 -11.49 -18.09
C SER A 334 -5.40 -12.05 -18.47
N TYR A 335 -4.31 -11.39 -18.04
CA TYR A 335 -2.93 -11.81 -18.28
C TYR A 335 -2.36 -12.75 -17.20
N MET A 336 -3.07 -12.95 -16.08
CA MET A 336 -2.60 -13.80 -14.97
C MET A 336 -2.17 -15.22 -15.38
N PRO A 337 -2.80 -15.90 -16.36
CA PRO A 337 -2.29 -17.19 -16.85
C PRO A 337 -0.88 -17.13 -17.47
N CYS A 338 -0.56 -16.02 -18.17
CA CYS A 338 0.78 -15.81 -18.74
C CYS A 338 1.81 -15.54 -17.63
N LEU A 339 1.43 -14.78 -16.60
CA LEU A 339 2.26 -14.56 -15.41
C LEU A 339 2.53 -15.87 -14.68
N ALA A 340 1.54 -16.76 -14.53
CA ALA A 340 1.75 -18.06 -13.91
C ALA A 340 2.79 -18.90 -14.67
N GLU A 341 2.76 -18.87 -16.00
CA GLU A 341 3.76 -19.57 -16.82
C GLU A 341 5.14 -18.92 -16.69
N ALA A 342 5.23 -17.59 -16.65
CA ALA A 342 6.49 -16.87 -16.41
C ALA A 342 7.11 -17.25 -15.05
N TYR A 343 6.32 -17.37 -14.00
CA TYR A 343 6.79 -17.83 -12.69
C TYR A 343 7.29 -19.28 -12.72
N LYS A 344 6.65 -20.18 -13.49
CA LYS A 344 7.14 -21.55 -13.68
C LYS A 344 8.49 -21.57 -14.39
N VAL A 345 8.63 -20.82 -15.49
CA VAL A 345 9.90 -20.72 -16.23
C VAL A 345 11.00 -20.17 -15.32
N PHE A 346 10.71 -19.17 -14.53
CA PHE A 346 11.66 -18.61 -13.57
C PHE A 346 12.04 -19.65 -12.51
N ALA A 347 11.05 -20.31 -11.88
CA ALA A 347 11.29 -21.32 -10.87
C ALA A 347 12.16 -22.49 -11.39
N GLN A 348 12.01 -22.87 -12.68
CA GLN A 348 12.82 -23.91 -13.31
C GLN A 348 14.31 -23.52 -13.46
N LYS A 349 14.60 -22.23 -13.62
CA LYS A 349 15.98 -21.70 -13.73
C LYS A 349 16.72 -21.68 -12.37
N LEU A 350 15.99 -21.78 -11.26
CA LEU A 350 16.60 -21.77 -9.92
C LEU A 350 17.42 -23.04 -9.69
N PRO A 351 18.59 -22.96 -9.00
CA PRO A 351 19.37 -24.13 -8.62
C PRO A 351 18.53 -25.14 -7.84
N THR A 352 18.77 -26.42 -8.05
CA THR A 352 18.18 -27.48 -7.23
C THR A 352 18.93 -27.61 -5.90
N ASN A 353 18.26 -28.09 -4.85
CA ASN A 353 18.88 -28.28 -3.53
C ASN A 353 20.17 -29.11 -3.56
N SER A 354 20.32 -30.03 -4.53
CA SER A 354 21.55 -30.78 -4.75
C SER A 354 22.73 -29.93 -5.26
N GLN A 355 22.45 -28.81 -5.92
CA GLN A 355 23.47 -27.87 -6.42
C GLN A 355 23.90 -26.85 -5.38
N LEU A 356 23.04 -26.53 -4.40
CA LEU A 356 23.35 -25.63 -3.27
C LEU A 356 24.21 -26.32 -2.21
N SER A 357 24.09 -27.64 -2.02
CA SER A 357 24.88 -28.41 -1.06
C SER A 357 26.34 -28.68 -1.51
N THR A 358 26.69 -28.37 -2.74
CA THR A 358 28.05 -28.54 -3.29
C THR A 358 28.89 -27.26 -3.33
N GLN A 359 28.35 -26.13 -2.85
CA GLN A 359 29.03 -24.83 -2.78
C GLN A 359 29.39 -24.36 -1.35
N ASN A 360 29.15 -25.21 -0.35
CA ASN A 360 29.57 -24.97 1.05
C ASN A 360 30.79 -25.80 1.41
#